data_4da601295088ad1c0ce0dfbbd03e55eb
#
_entry.id   4da601295088ad1c0ce0dfbbd03e55eb
#
_cell.length_a   1.000
_cell.length_b   1.000
_cell.length_c   1.000
_cell.angle_alpha   90.00
_cell.angle_beta   90.00
_cell.angle_gamma   90.00
#
_symmetry.space_group_name_H-M   'P 1'
#
loop_
_entity.id
_entity.type
_entity.pdbx_description
1 polymer ?
#
loop_
_entity_poly.entity_id
_entity_poly.type
_entity_poly.pdbx_seq_one_letter_code
_entity_poly.pdbx_strand_id
1 'polypeptide(L)'
;MTSSIPLLSQLEGGGLHEIKPEAYGDEPAALAFALAVIARQAAARNTPGDLVLWCLTRHAAREWGRPYGPGLMASGLDPALFLVVMVRNETDAAWALEEGLKSRALIAALAAIEIKTELMARRLGLAAQTSRTPCFLLSDRRHANLPGTVTTWRVAARGSGAVSFDAMAPGDPSWQLTLERCRGEAPGRSFIAEFSHESFRFRLSAAASAGAARPGEGSAPRRAVTR
;
A
#
# COMPACT_ATOMS: atom_id res chain seq x y z
N MET A 1 -10.24 14.79 19.27
CA MET A 1 -9.93 13.42 19.76
C MET A 1 -9.72 12.55 18.52
N THR A 2 -8.46 12.33 18.14
CA THR A 2 -8.10 11.57 16.95
C THR A 2 -8.14 10.10 17.35
N SER A 3 -9.25 9.44 17.05
CA SER A 3 -9.37 8.00 17.25
C SER A 3 -8.38 7.33 16.29
N SER A 4 -7.27 6.86 16.82
CA SER A 4 -6.41 5.92 16.09
C SER A 4 -7.25 4.67 15.86
N ILE A 5 -7.71 4.50 14.63
CA ILE A 5 -8.62 3.40 14.32
C ILE A 5 -7.82 2.12 14.51
N PRO A 6 -8.27 1.20 15.37
CA PRO A 6 -7.57 -0.04 15.72
C PRO A 6 -7.16 -0.86 14.48
N LEU A 7 -7.85 -0.63 13.37
CA LEU A 7 -7.64 -1.33 12.11
C LEU A 7 -6.32 -0.98 11.40
N LEU A 8 -5.91 0.29 11.36
CA LEU A 8 -4.63 0.68 10.74
C LEU A 8 -3.44 0.28 11.61
N SER A 9 -3.62 0.15 12.93
CA SER A 9 -2.55 -0.36 13.80
C SER A 9 -2.22 -1.82 13.52
N GLN A 10 -3.14 -2.59 12.93
CA GLN A 10 -2.84 -3.95 12.50
C GLN A 10 -1.86 -4.00 11.32
N LEU A 11 -1.85 -2.99 10.44
CA LEU A 11 -0.88 -2.86 9.36
C LEU A 11 0.54 -2.57 9.85
N GLU A 12 0.68 -2.09 11.08
CA GLU A 12 1.97 -1.80 11.72
C GLU A 12 2.52 -3.00 12.50
N GLY A 13 1.67 -3.95 12.78
CA GLY A 13 2.03 -5.20 13.44
C GLY A 13 2.76 -6.16 12.50
N GLY A 14 3.54 -7.07 13.07
CA GLY A 14 4.16 -8.16 12.31
C GLY A 14 3.10 -9.05 11.67
N GLY A 15 3.25 -9.30 10.37
CA GLY A 15 2.35 -10.15 9.62
C GLY A 15 2.38 -9.87 8.13
N LEU A 16 1.67 -10.71 7.39
CA LEU A 16 1.50 -10.57 5.96
C LEU A 16 0.25 -9.76 5.68
N HIS A 17 0.40 -8.67 4.95
CA HIS A 17 -0.67 -7.75 4.56
C HIS A 17 -0.77 -7.69 3.05
N GLU A 18 -1.94 -7.94 2.51
CA GLU A 18 -2.19 -7.85 1.09
C GLU A 18 -2.90 -6.54 0.76
N ILE A 19 -2.40 -5.85 -0.27
CA ILE A 19 -2.95 -4.60 -0.76
C ILE A 19 -3.22 -4.75 -2.25
N LYS A 20 -4.45 -4.52 -2.66
CA LYS A 20 -4.94 -4.63 -4.04
C LYS A 20 -5.47 -3.30 -4.54
N PRO A 21 -5.26 -2.96 -5.81
CA PRO A 21 -5.98 -1.85 -6.42
C PRO A 21 -7.48 -2.20 -6.54
N GLU A 22 -8.37 -1.22 -6.37
CA GLU A 22 -9.81 -1.39 -6.58
C GLU A 22 -10.12 -1.59 -8.05
N ALA A 23 -9.55 -0.75 -8.91
CA ALA A 23 -9.74 -0.78 -10.34
C ALA A 23 -8.39 -0.71 -11.07
N TYR A 24 -8.44 -0.93 -12.38
CA TYR A 24 -7.29 -0.66 -13.25
C TYR A 24 -6.91 0.82 -13.16
N GLY A 25 -5.62 1.10 -12.94
CA GLY A 25 -5.10 2.45 -12.73
C GLY A 25 -5.01 2.88 -11.26
N ASP A 26 -5.54 2.09 -10.31
CA ASP A 26 -5.39 2.35 -8.87
C ASP A 26 -4.12 1.71 -8.27
N GLU A 27 -3.31 1.05 -9.07
CA GLU A 27 -2.06 0.42 -8.64
C GLU A 27 -1.07 1.41 -7.99
N PRO A 28 -0.85 2.62 -8.55
CA PRO A 28 -0.03 3.63 -7.89
C PRO A 28 -0.60 4.07 -6.54
N ALA A 29 -1.93 4.10 -6.41
CA ALA A 29 -2.59 4.44 -5.15
C ALA A 29 -2.38 3.33 -4.09
N ALA A 30 -2.43 2.06 -4.50
CA ALA A 30 -2.14 0.93 -3.62
C ALA A 30 -0.69 0.97 -3.11
N LEU A 31 0.27 1.26 -3.99
CA LEU A 31 1.67 1.45 -3.61
C LEU A 31 1.84 2.67 -2.69
N ALA A 32 1.25 3.81 -3.03
CA ALA A 32 1.35 5.03 -2.23
C ALA A 32 0.76 4.84 -0.82
N PHE A 33 -0.34 4.09 -0.70
CA PHE A 33 -0.91 3.73 0.60
C PHE A 33 0.06 2.86 1.43
N ALA A 34 0.69 1.84 0.82
CA ALA A 34 1.70 1.02 1.50
C ALA A 34 2.87 1.88 1.99
N LEU A 35 3.38 2.78 1.15
CA LEU A 35 4.48 3.70 1.50
C LEU A 35 4.07 4.67 2.62
N ALA A 36 2.83 5.17 2.64
CA ALA A 36 2.34 6.02 3.72
C ALA A 36 2.29 5.29 5.08
N VAL A 37 1.90 4.00 5.08
CA VAL A 37 1.95 3.16 6.29
C VAL A 37 3.40 2.98 6.75
N ILE A 38 4.33 2.73 5.82
CA ILE A 38 5.77 2.59 6.11
C ILE A 38 6.35 3.92 6.63
N ALA A 39 5.99 5.07 6.04
CA ALA A 39 6.44 6.39 6.48
C ALA A 39 6.02 6.67 7.94
N ARG A 40 4.77 6.35 8.27
CA ARG A 40 4.29 6.47 9.64
C ARG A 40 5.07 5.59 10.62
N GLN A 41 5.40 4.36 10.24
CA GLN A 41 6.22 3.46 11.07
C GLN A 41 7.65 3.97 11.22
N ALA A 42 8.27 4.43 10.14
CA ALA A 42 9.62 4.99 10.15
C ALA A 42 9.68 6.22 11.07
N ALA A 43 8.70 7.12 10.99
CA ALA A 43 8.60 8.30 11.86
C ALA A 43 8.40 7.96 13.35
N ALA A 44 7.75 6.84 13.65
CA ALA A 44 7.52 6.38 15.03
C ALA A 44 8.72 5.63 15.64
N ARG A 45 9.65 5.15 14.79
CA ARG A 45 10.85 4.43 15.22
C ARG A 45 12.04 5.38 15.33
N ASN A 46 12.72 5.31 16.45
CA ASN A 46 13.91 6.13 16.73
C ASN A 46 15.18 5.26 16.75
N THR A 47 15.17 4.13 16.04
CA THR A 47 16.27 3.17 16.04
C THR A 47 17.10 3.34 14.76
N PRO A 48 18.36 3.82 14.84
CA PRO A 48 19.23 3.88 13.67
C PRO A 48 19.49 2.48 13.08
N GLY A 49 19.44 2.35 11.76
CA GLY A 49 19.85 1.14 11.06
C GLY A 49 18.72 0.20 10.63
N ASP A 50 17.48 0.47 11.03
CA ASP A 50 16.32 -0.28 10.51
C ASP A 50 16.08 0.07 9.03
N LEU A 51 15.89 -0.94 8.17
CA LEU A 51 15.73 -0.79 6.72
C LEU A 51 14.32 -1.14 6.25
N VAL A 52 13.95 -0.67 5.09
CA VAL A 52 12.79 -1.12 4.31
C VAL A 52 13.30 -2.00 3.18
N LEU A 53 12.95 -3.28 3.19
CA LEU A 53 13.28 -4.18 2.09
C LEU A 53 12.22 -4.04 0.99
N TRP A 54 12.65 -3.66 -0.21
CA TRP A 54 11.78 -3.62 -1.39
C TRP A 54 12.27 -4.60 -2.45
N CYS A 55 11.57 -5.73 -2.57
CA CYS A 55 11.86 -6.72 -3.60
C CYS A 55 11.12 -6.39 -4.90
N LEU A 56 11.85 -6.30 -5.99
CA LEU A 56 11.33 -6.03 -7.33
C LEU A 56 11.74 -7.15 -8.28
N THR A 57 10.78 -7.72 -9.00
CA THR A 57 11.10 -8.54 -10.16
C THR A 57 11.52 -7.64 -11.32
N ARG A 58 12.29 -8.19 -12.27
CA ARG A 58 12.64 -7.46 -13.50
C ARG A 58 11.40 -7.04 -14.30
N HIS A 59 10.36 -7.86 -14.26
CA HIS A 59 9.07 -7.54 -14.89
C HIS A 59 8.42 -6.34 -14.21
N ALA A 60 8.22 -6.39 -12.90
CA ALA A 60 7.64 -5.28 -12.15
C ALA A 60 8.43 -3.97 -12.33
N ALA A 61 9.77 -4.03 -12.35
CA ALA A 61 10.59 -2.85 -12.57
C ALA A 61 10.49 -2.25 -13.99
N ARG A 62 10.10 -3.05 -15.00
CA ARG A 62 9.83 -2.56 -16.37
C ARG A 62 8.45 -1.94 -16.50
N GLU A 63 7.45 -2.55 -15.85
CA GLU A 63 6.05 -2.09 -15.90
C GLU A 63 5.81 -0.83 -15.05
N TRP A 64 6.39 -0.79 -13.86
CA TRP A 64 6.08 0.20 -12.82
C TRP A 64 7.23 1.16 -12.54
N GLY A 65 8.40 0.90 -13.11
CA GLY A 65 9.61 1.64 -12.81
C GLY A 65 10.34 1.12 -11.56
N ARG A 66 11.39 1.86 -11.20
CA ARG A 66 12.18 1.63 -9.98
C ARG A 66 11.82 2.69 -8.93
N PRO A 67 12.07 2.41 -7.63
CA PRO A 67 11.94 3.43 -6.61
C PRO A 67 12.68 4.71 -7.00
N TYR A 68 11.97 5.82 -6.96
CA TYR A 68 12.49 7.14 -7.30
C TYR A 68 12.76 7.93 -6.02
N GLY A 69 14.03 8.16 -5.70
CA GLY A 69 14.47 8.79 -4.45
C GLY A 69 13.74 10.10 -4.13
N PRO A 70 13.65 11.08 -5.06
CA PRO A 70 12.88 12.30 -4.80
C PRO A 70 11.40 12.07 -4.50
N GLY A 71 10.76 11.06 -5.13
CA GLY A 71 9.37 10.68 -4.83
C GLY A 71 9.22 10.07 -3.43
N LEU A 72 10.20 9.28 -2.99
CA LEU A 72 10.23 8.76 -1.62
C LEU A 72 10.38 9.90 -0.61
N MET A 73 11.29 10.85 -0.86
CA MET A 73 11.43 12.04 0.00
C MET A 73 10.15 12.87 0.06
N ALA A 74 9.48 13.08 -1.07
CA ALA A 74 8.19 13.78 -1.11
C ALA A 74 7.10 13.03 -0.33
N SER A 75 7.22 11.71 -0.18
CA SER A 75 6.33 10.87 0.64
C SER A 75 6.76 10.78 2.11
N GLY A 76 7.78 11.55 2.52
CA GLY A 76 8.31 11.57 3.89
C GLY A 76 9.20 10.37 4.24
N LEU A 77 9.76 9.69 3.23
CA LEU A 77 10.65 8.54 3.38
C LEU A 77 12.07 8.87 2.92
N ASP A 78 13.04 8.63 3.79
CA ASP A 78 14.45 8.74 3.40
C ASP A 78 14.82 7.59 2.45
N PRO A 79 15.29 7.86 1.21
CA PRO A 79 15.75 6.82 0.29
C PRO A 79 16.87 5.93 0.86
N ALA A 80 17.68 6.44 1.79
CA ALA A 80 18.73 5.67 2.44
C ALA A 80 18.23 4.52 3.30
N LEU A 81 16.95 4.55 3.70
CA LEU A 81 16.30 3.43 4.43
C LEU A 81 15.99 2.24 3.51
N PHE A 82 16.03 2.40 2.18
CA PHE A 82 15.57 1.39 1.26
C PHE A 82 16.68 0.46 0.78
N LEU A 83 16.55 -0.82 1.12
CA LEU A 83 17.29 -1.91 0.49
C LEU A 83 16.45 -2.45 -0.69
N VAL A 84 16.81 -2.05 -1.91
CA VAL A 84 16.13 -2.49 -3.13
C VAL A 84 16.81 -3.74 -3.69
N VAL A 85 16.10 -4.86 -3.72
CA VAL A 85 16.59 -6.15 -4.20
C VAL A 85 15.90 -6.50 -5.52
N MET A 86 16.70 -6.56 -6.60
CA MET A 86 16.24 -6.96 -7.92
C MET A 86 16.38 -8.48 -8.10
N VAL A 87 15.26 -9.15 -8.32
CA VAL A 87 15.20 -10.61 -8.47
C VAL A 87 14.72 -11.03 -9.87
N ARG A 88 14.93 -12.30 -10.21
CA ARG A 88 14.55 -12.83 -11.54
C ARG A 88 13.06 -13.14 -11.64
N ASN A 89 12.51 -13.68 -10.59
CA ASN A 89 11.14 -14.19 -10.53
C ASN A 89 10.55 -14.05 -9.12
N GLU A 90 9.30 -14.42 -8.98
CA GLU A 90 8.51 -14.27 -7.75
C GLU A 90 8.96 -15.24 -6.64
N THR A 91 9.49 -16.41 -7.01
CA THR A 91 10.03 -17.38 -6.04
C THR A 91 11.27 -16.81 -5.36
N ASP A 92 12.18 -16.22 -6.15
CA ASP A 92 13.36 -15.54 -5.62
C ASP A 92 12.97 -14.33 -4.75
N ALA A 93 11.92 -13.58 -5.14
CA ALA A 93 11.40 -12.47 -4.35
C ALA A 93 10.85 -12.95 -3.00
N ALA A 94 10.04 -14.00 -3.00
CA ALA A 94 9.48 -14.57 -1.77
C ALA A 94 10.58 -15.07 -0.83
N TRP A 95 11.62 -15.72 -1.39
CA TRP A 95 12.79 -16.13 -0.61
C TRP A 95 13.56 -14.94 -0.02
N ALA A 96 13.82 -13.91 -0.81
CA ALA A 96 14.51 -12.69 -0.35
C ALA A 96 13.72 -11.96 0.75
N LEU A 97 12.39 -11.89 0.62
CA LEU A 97 11.51 -11.35 1.66
C LEU A 97 11.60 -12.18 2.95
N GLU A 98 11.54 -13.50 2.83
CA GLU A 98 11.62 -14.41 3.99
C GLU A 98 12.94 -14.24 4.73
N GLU A 99 14.08 -14.22 4.02
CA GLU A 99 15.40 -14.03 4.63
C GLU A 99 15.56 -12.62 5.23
N GLY A 100 15.07 -11.59 4.53
CA GLY A 100 15.04 -10.23 5.05
C GLY A 100 14.25 -10.12 6.35
N LEU A 101 13.07 -10.72 6.41
CA LEU A 101 12.24 -10.74 7.63
C LEU A 101 12.93 -11.47 8.79
N LYS A 102 13.61 -12.59 8.52
CA LYS A 102 14.37 -13.34 9.54
C LYS A 102 15.53 -12.54 10.15
N SER A 103 16.09 -11.56 9.42
CA SER A 103 17.18 -10.72 9.91
C SER A 103 16.80 -9.84 11.08
N ARG A 104 15.51 -9.51 11.23
CA ARG A 104 14.97 -8.58 12.24
C ARG A 104 15.51 -7.15 12.15
N ALA A 105 16.15 -6.80 11.05
CA ALA A 105 16.72 -5.47 10.79
C ALA A 105 15.82 -4.62 9.89
N LEU A 106 14.53 -4.97 9.78
CA LEU A 106 13.60 -4.30 8.89
C LEU A 106 12.50 -3.56 9.65
N ILE A 107 12.19 -2.35 9.19
CA ILE A 107 10.95 -1.63 9.53
C ILE A 107 9.76 -2.31 8.85
N ALA A 108 9.93 -2.62 7.56
CA ALA A 108 8.92 -3.26 6.73
C ALA A 108 9.57 -4.00 5.56
N ALA A 109 8.83 -4.94 4.98
CA ALA A 109 9.15 -5.56 3.70
C ALA A 109 8.02 -5.26 2.70
N LEU A 110 8.37 -5.03 1.43
CA LEU A 110 7.42 -4.66 0.37
C LEU A 110 7.78 -5.39 -0.93
N ALA A 111 6.79 -5.93 -1.63
CA ALA A 111 6.95 -6.45 -2.98
C ALA A 111 5.64 -6.42 -3.78
N ALA A 112 5.76 -6.17 -5.08
CA ALA A 112 4.69 -6.40 -6.05
C ALA A 112 4.94 -7.74 -6.72
N ILE A 113 4.37 -8.81 -6.17
CA ILE A 113 4.54 -10.20 -6.63
C ILE A 113 3.26 -11.00 -6.46
N GLU A 114 3.12 -12.01 -7.31
CA GLU A 114 2.11 -13.03 -7.15
C GLU A 114 2.64 -14.19 -6.28
N ILE A 115 1.93 -14.53 -5.23
CA ILE A 115 2.23 -15.70 -4.41
C ILE A 115 1.51 -16.93 -5.00
N LYS A 116 2.27 -17.82 -5.60
CA LYS A 116 1.75 -18.97 -6.37
C LYS A 116 1.27 -20.15 -5.51
N THR A 117 1.74 -20.24 -4.28
CA THR A 117 1.41 -21.38 -3.42
C THR A 117 1.06 -20.95 -2.01
N GLU A 118 0.13 -21.68 -1.40
CA GLU A 118 -0.26 -21.46 -0.01
C GLU A 118 0.94 -21.64 0.96
N LEU A 119 1.85 -22.54 0.63
CA LEU A 119 3.06 -22.76 1.42
C LEU A 119 3.94 -21.51 1.46
N MET A 120 4.13 -20.82 0.32
CA MET A 120 4.88 -19.55 0.28
C MET A 120 4.20 -18.49 1.14
N ALA A 121 2.88 -18.34 1.03
CA ALA A 121 2.12 -17.38 1.84
C ALA A 121 2.27 -17.67 3.34
N ARG A 122 2.17 -18.94 3.74
CA ARG A 122 2.33 -19.34 5.14
C ARG A 122 3.74 -19.08 5.67
N ARG A 123 4.78 -19.39 4.89
CA ARG A 123 6.18 -19.14 5.29
C ARG A 123 6.44 -17.65 5.48
N LEU A 124 6.04 -16.79 4.53
CA LEU A 124 6.15 -15.35 4.65
C LEU A 124 5.37 -14.81 5.86
N GLY A 125 4.13 -15.26 6.03
CA GLY A 125 3.31 -14.87 7.17
C GLY A 125 3.94 -15.23 8.52
N LEU A 126 4.53 -16.43 8.63
CA LEU A 126 5.23 -16.87 9.84
C LEU A 126 6.51 -16.05 10.09
N ALA A 127 7.31 -15.79 9.04
CA ALA A 127 8.51 -15.00 9.15
C ALA A 127 8.18 -13.56 9.60
N ALA A 128 7.16 -12.93 9.00
CA ALA A 128 6.69 -11.59 9.35
C ALA A 128 6.16 -11.51 10.79
N GLN A 129 5.41 -12.52 11.24
CA GLN A 129 4.91 -12.59 12.62
C GLN A 129 6.05 -12.78 13.62
N THR A 130 6.99 -13.68 13.35
CA THR A 130 8.12 -13.97 14.24
C THR A 130 9.06 -12.80 14.37
N SER A 131 9.32 -12.08 13.28
CA SER A 131 10.16 -10.86 13.28
C SER A 131 9.43 -9.64 13.83
N ARG A 132 8.10 -9.69 13.96
CA ARG A 132 7.23 -8.53 14.25
C ARG A 132 7.39 -7.40 13.23
N THR A 133 7.67 -7.76 12.00
CA THR A 133 7.85 -6.84 10.88
C THR A 133 6.71 -7.02 9.89
N PRO A 134 6.00 -5.96 9.47
CA PRO A 134 4.96 -6.08 8.45
C PRO A 134 5.58 -6.38 7.09
N CYS A 135 4.92 -7.27 6.35
CA CYS A 135 5.25 -7.59 4.97
C CYS A 135 4.06 -7.22 4.08
N PHE A 136 4.24 -6.23 3.22
CA PHE A 136 3.22 -5.75 2.29
C PHE A 136 3.40 -6.41 0.93
N LEU A 137 2.36 -7.11 0.46
CA LEU A 137 2.28 -7.65 -0.88
C LEU A 137 1.27 -6.86 -1.70
N LEU A 138 1.75 -6.25 -2.77
CA LEU A 138 0.90 -5.63 -3.78
C LEU A 138 0.50 -6.71 -4.80
N SER A 139 -0.79 -7.05 -4.82
CA SER A 139 -1.36 -8.11 -5.66
C SER A 139 -2.28 -7.53 -6.73
N ASP A 140 -2.43 -8.25 -7.84
CA ASP A 140 -3.44 -7.88 -8.86
C ASP A 140 -4.85 -7.98 -8.26
N ARG A 141 -5.71 -7.05 -8.64
CA ARG A 141 -7.11 -6.95 -8.18
C ARG A 141 -7.95 -8.20 -8.45
N ARG A 142 -7.56 -8.98 -9.47
CA ARG A 142 -8.29 -10.18 -9.92
C ARG A 142 -7.93 -11.44 -9.16
N HIS A 143 -6.82 -11.43 -8.43
CA HIS A 143 -6.41 -12.61 -7.67
C HIS A 143 -7.32 -12.82 -6.46
N ALA A 144 -7.54 -14.08 -6.11
CA ALA A 144 -8.19 -14.43 -4.85
C ALA A 144 -7.36 -13.93 -3.66
N ASN A 145 -8.00 -13.69 -2.52
CA ASN A 145 -7.30 -13.24 -1.33
C ASN A 145 -6.31 -14.30 -0.84
N LEU A 146 -5.10 -13.86 -0.56
CA LEU A 146 -4.03 -14.76 -0.10
C LEU A 146 -4.39 -15.39 1.24
N PRO A 147 -4.23 -16.72 1.38
CA PRO A 147 -4.41 -17.38 2.66
C PRO A 147 -3.33 -16.94 3.65
N GLY A 148 -3.69 -16.86 4.94
CA GLY A 148 -2.72 -16.55 6.00
C GLY A 148 -2.39 -15.07 6.17
N THR A 149 -2.95 -14.15 5.37
CA THR A 149 -2.82 -12.70 5.58
C THR A 149 -3.52 -12.28 6.87
N VAL A 150 -2.92 -11.29 7.55
CA VAL A 150 -3.54 -10.61 8.71
C VAL A 150 -4.64 -9.70 8.22
N THR A 151 -4.35 -8.92 7.16
CA THR A 151 -5.34 -8.05 6.52
C THR A 151 -5.22 -8.12 5.00
N THR A 152 -6.35 -7.94 4.30
CA THR A 152 -6.41 -7.72 2.86
C THR A 152 -7.22 -6.46 2.60
N TRP A 153 -6.64 -5.53 1.86
CA TRP A 153 -7.21 -4.23 1.56
C TRP A 153 -7.38 -4.01 0.08
N ARG A 154 -8.50 -3.40 -0.33
CA ARG A 154 -8.65 -2.74 -1.61
C ARG A 154 -8.44 -1.25 -1.46
N VAL A 155 -7.73 -0.68 -2.41
CA VAL A 155 -7.34 0.73 -2.40
C VAL A 155 -7.75 1.37 -3.72
N ALA A 156 -8.57 2.41 -3.63
CA ALA A 156 -8.89 3.28 -4.77
C ALA A 156 -8.31 4.67 -4.55
N ALA A 157 -7.82 5.28 -5.60
CA ALA A 157 -7.40 6.67 -5.59
C ALA A 157 -8.59 7.60 -5.36
N ARG A 158 -8.39 8.67 -4.59
CA ARG A 158 -9.33 9.77 -4.45
C ARG A 158 -8.63 11.09 -4.70
N GLY A 159 -9.40 12.10 -5.12
CA GLY A 159 -8.88 13.46 -5.19
C GLY A 159 -8.41 13.93 -3.80
N SER A 160 -7.24 14.54 -3.74
CA SER A 160 -6.74 15.18 -2.53
C SER A 160 -7.64 16.37 -2.14
N GLY A 161 -7.66 16.70 -0.86
CA GLY A 161 -8.32 17.93 -0.38
C GLY A 161 -7.66 19.19 -0.98
N ALA A 162 -8.41 20.29 -1.05
CA ALA A 162 -7.85 21.58 -1.46
C ALA A 162 -6.87 22.09 -0.40
N VAL A 163 -5.76 22.68 -0.85
CA VAL A 163 -4.81 23.37 0.02
C VAL A 163 -5.33 24.78 0.27
N SER A 164 -5.22 25.27 1.51
CA SER A 164 -5.81 26.56 1.92
C SER A 164 -5.27 27.78 1.17
N PHE A 165 -4.04 27.70 0.66
CA PHE A 165 -3.37 28.80 -0.04
C PHE A 165 -3.39 28.69 -1.57
N ASP A 166 -3.71 27.50 -2.12
CA ASP A 166 -3.84 27.29 -3.57
C ASP A 166 -4.83 26.16 -3.84
N ALA A 167 -6.01 26.51 -4.37
CA ALA A 167 -7.04 25.53 -4.68
C ALA A 167 -6.68 24.58 -5.84
N MET A 168 -5.64 24.89 -6.62
CA MET A 168 -5.16 24.05 -7.73
C MET A 168 -3.98 23.17 -7.32
N ALA A 169 -3.35 23.44 -6.17
CA ALA A 169 -2.27 22.60 -5.66
C ALA A 169 -2.82 21.27 -5.12
N PRO A 170 -2.14 20.14 -5.37
CA PRO A 170 -2.52 18.87 -4.77
C PRO A 170 -2.28 18.96 -3.25
N GLY A 171 -3.30 18.59 -2.48
CA GLY A 171 -3.20 18.45 -1.03
C GLY A 171 -2.68 17.07 -0.60
N ASP A 172 -2.88 16.79 0.66
CA ASP A 172 -2.54 15.47 1.23
C ASP A 172 -3.22 14.32 0.48
N PRO A 173 -2.51 13.20 0.23
CA PRO A 173 -3.07 12.07 -0.50
C PRO A 173 -4.26 11.46 0.23
N SER A 174 -5.25 11.06 -0.55
CA SER A 174 -6.49 10.47 -0.06
C SER A 174 -6.83 9.20 -0.82
N TRP A 175 -7.32 8.20 -0.09
CA TRP A 175 -7.72 6.91 -0.64
C TRP A 175 -9.08 6.49 -0.10
N GLN A 176 -9.80 5.74 -0.90
CA GLN A 176 -10.86 4.88 -0.40
C GLN A 176 -10.25 3.50 -0.12
N LEU A 177 -10.37 3.06 1.13
CA LEU A 177 -9.90 1.77 1.60
C LEU A 177 -11.10 0.88 1.87
N THR A 178 -11.09 -0.35 1.34
CA THR A 178 -12.08 -1.37 1.66
C THR A 178 -11.37 -2.57 2.28
N LEU A 179 -11.77 -2.94 3.48
CA LEU A 179 -11.23 -4.10 4.19
C LEU A 179 -11.92 -5.36 3.67
N GLU A 180 -11.22 -6.17 2.88
CA GLU A 180 -11.74 -7.46 2.40
C GLU A 180 -11.55 -8.57 3.42
N ARG A 181 -10.48 -8.50 4.20
CA ARG A 181 -10.16 -9.48 5.23
C ARG A 181 -9.42 -8.83 6.39
N CYS A 182 -9.78 -9.22 7.60
CA CYS A 182 -9.05 -8.91 8.82
C CYS A 182 -9.22 -10.06 9.82
N ARG A 183 -8.15 -10.44 10.49
CA ARG A 183 -8.23 -11.45 11.54
C ARG A 183 -9.00 -10.88 12.74
N GLY A 184 -10.15 -11.44 13.05
CA GLY A 184 -10.98 -11.03 14.21
C GLY A 184 -11.97 -9.90 13.94
N GLU A 185 -12.08 -9.40 12.69
CA GLU A 185 -13.07 -8.38 12.32
C GLU A 185 -13.91 -8.78 11.12
N ALA A 186 -15.12 -8.22 11.02
CA ALA A 186 -15.99 -8.44 9.88
C ALA A 186 -15.46 -7.74 8.62
N PRO A 187 -15.45 -8.42 7.46
CA PRO A 187 -15.06 -7.82 6.19
C PRO A 187 -16.11 -6.83 5.67
N GLY A 188 -15.75 -6.07 4.62
CA GLY A 188 -16.66 -5.19 3.89
C GLY A 188 -16.76 -3.76 4.45
N ARG A 189 -15.96 -3.39 5.45
CA ARG A 189 -15.92 -2.02 5.95
C ARG A 189 -15.10 -1.13 5.00
N SER A 190 -15.63 0.02 4.65
CA SER A 190 -14.95 0.99 3.79
C SER A 190 -14.71 2.31 4.53
N PHE A 191 -13.57 2.92 4.25
CA PHE A 191 -13.09 4.15 4.88
C PHE A 191 -12.51 5.09 3.84
N ILE A 192 -12.54 6.38 4.11
CA ILE A 192 -11.70 7.36 3.43
C ILE A 192 -10.50 7.61 4.36
N ALA A 193 -9.31 7.44 3.82
CA ALA A 193 -8.06 7.69 4.50
C ALA A 193 -7.34 8.86 3.86
N GLU A 194 -6.96 9.84 4.66
CA GLU A 194 -6.08 10.95 4.27
C GLU A 194 -4.78 10.81 5.07
N PHE A 195 -3.64 11.07 4.45
CA PHE A 195 -2.34 10.99 5.11
C PHE A 195 -1.62 12.32 5.07
N SER A 196 -1.37 12.88 6.23
CA SER A 196 -0.57 14.10 6.34
C SER A 196 0.91 13.78 6.36
N HIS A 197 1.63 14.28 5.37
CA HIS A 197 3.10 14.15 5.28
C HIS A 197 3.82 14.99 6.35
N GLU A 198 3.20 16.05 6.86
CA GLU A 198 3.79 16.87 7.91
C GLU A 198 3.77 16.18 9.26
N SER A 199 2.66 15.49 9.58
CA SER A 199 2.47 14.86 10.90
C SER A 199 2.64 13.35 10.90
N PHE A 200 2.81 12.70 9.75
CA PHE A 200 2.82 11.25 9.55
C PHE A 200 1.59 10.55 10.14
N ARG A 201 0.43 11.18 10.02
CA ARG A 201 -0.82 10.66 10.60
C ARG A 201 -1.87 10.43 9.53
N PHE A 202 -2.57 9.31 9.72
CA PHE A 202 -3.81 9.06 8.99
C PHE A 202 -4.99 9.72 9.69
N ARG A 203 -5.85 10.37 8.89
CA ARG A 203 -7.19 10.74 9.28
C ARG A 203 -8.15 9.80 8.55
N LEU A 204 -8.99 9.11 9.30
CA LEU A 204 -9.98 8.21 8.73
C LEU A 204 -11.39 8.76 8.96
N SER A 205 -12.21 8.68 7.93
CA SER A 205 -13.65 8.91 7.99
C SER A 205 -14.40 7.72 7.40
N ALA A 206 -15.62 7.47 7.86
CA ALA A 206 -16.45 6.44 7.24
C ALA A 206 -16.70 6.82 5.78
N ALA A 207 -16.50 5.89 4.86
CA ALA A 207 -16.95 6.11 3.49
C ALA A 207 -18.48 6.17 3.49
N ALA A 208 -19.05 7.25 2.96
CA ALA A 208 -20.47 7.28 2.68
C ALA A 208 -20.79 6.08 1.78
N SER A 209 -21.83 5.30 2.12
CA SER A 209 -22.28 4.16 1.34
C SER A 209 -22.39 4.56 -0.14
N ALA A 210 -21.79 3.77 -1.03
CA ALA A 210 -21.56 4.05 -2.44
C ALA A 210 -22.84 4.50 -3.16
N GLY A 211 -22.88 5.76 -3.52
CA GLY A 211 -23.90 6.41 -4.33
C GLY A 211 -23.33 7.58 -5.16
N ALA A 212 -22.01 7.76 -5.22
CA ALA A 212 -21.41 8.86 -5.98
C ALA A 212 -20.66 8.31 -7.20
N ALA A 213 -21.25 8.52 -8.37
CA ALA A 213 -20.64 8.33 -9.68
C ALA A 213 -19.27 9.04 -9.76
N ARG A 214 -18.30 8.37 -10.40
CA ARG A 214 -17.03 8.99 -10.80
C ARG A 214 -17.31 10.23 -11.66
N PRO A 215 -16.76 11.40 -11.35
CA PRO A 215 -16.76 12.50 -12.29
C PRO A 215 -15.69 12.18 -13.36
N GLY A 216 -16.10 11.78 -14.58
CA GLY A 216 -15.13 11.52 -15.63
C GLY A 216 -15.57 10.72 -16.85
N GLU A 217 -16.86 10.49 -17.06
CA GLU A 217 -17.35 10.12 -18.41
C GLU A 217 -18.05 11.31 -19.06
N GLY A 218 -17.24 12.30 -19.45
CA GLY A 218 -17.66 13.35 -20.35
C GLY A 218 -17.93 12.76 -21.73
N SER A 219 -19.21 12.58 -22.06
CA SER A 219 -19.74 12.33 -23.38
C SER A 219 -19.13 13.30 -24.39
N ALA A 220 -18.28 12.81 -25.30
CA ALA A 220 -17.85 13.58 -26.46
C ALA A 220 -19.06 13.87 -27.35
N PRO A 221 -19.26 15.11 -27.80
CA PRO A 221 -20.36 15.42 -28.71
C PRO A 221 -20.09 14.78 -30.08
N ARG A 222 -20.98 13.89 -30.52
CA ARG A 222 -21.02 13.39 -31.88
C ARG A 222 -21.18 14.58 -32.84
N ARG A 223 -20.17 14.87 -33.64
CA ARG A 223 -20.31 15.75 -34.79
C ARG A 223 -21.25 15.08 -35.81
N ALA A 224 -22.40 15.70 -36.05
CA ALA A 224 -23.24 15.38 -37.16
C ALA A 224 -22.53 15.77 -38.46
N VAL A 225 -22.31 14.79 -39.35
CA VAL A 225 -21.92 15.02 -40.73
C VAL A 225 -23.21 15.19 -41.49
N THR A 226 -23.47 16.43 -41.94
CA THR A 226 -24.55 16.73 -42.92
C THR A 226 -23.96 16.60 -44.30
N ARG A 227 -24.68 15.92 -45.17
CA ARG A 227 -24.41 15.81 -46.63
C ARG A 227 -24.56 17.15 -47.31
#